data_697479b845e2aa708ec29833fe3014f8
#
_entry.id   697479b845e2aa708ec29833fe3014f8
#
_cell.length_a   1.000
_cell.length_b   1.000
_cell.length_c   1.000
_cell.angle_alpha   90.00
_cell.angle_beta   90.00
_cell.angle_gamma   90.00
#
_symmetry.space_group_name_H-M   'P 1'
#
loop_
_entity.id
_entity.type
_entity.pdbx_description
1 polymer ?
#
loop_
_entity_poly.entity_id
_entity_poly.type
_entity_poly.pdbx_seq_one_letter_code
_entity_poly.pdbx_strand_id
1 'polypeptide(L)'
;MDLTKNKMGRQYNDMAVNEEETVLNKCKSSVYESTNIINDEVEDVILDDETKEDILRTINFVKKMADYKEIGCTLPSGILLEGEPGTGKTLISKTIASEGNMHFTSVVGSDFVQKYVGESAKRVQKVFDELKDQGGGVLFIDEIDAIGGNRNSHDDNKEYRACLNKLLACMSDAAENNIIVIGATNVKDQLDPALIREGRIDQIINIPLPDFESRVKLFELYVGKLKHEENIDYKLLAEKSEGKSGAFIASVCNHAGMYAVDKGFKQVNQEHLDHTVNKMLRDDKDDNKTIGFV
;
A
#
# COMPACT_ATOMS: atom_id res chain seq x y z
N MET A 1 -34.33 -47.72 22.85
CA MET A 1 -34.49 -46.78 21.75
C MET A 1 -34.29 -45.39 22.29
N ASP A 2 -33.23 -44.86 21.95
CA ASP A 2 -32.77 -43.72 21.24
C ASP A 2 -31.74 -42.88 22.02
N LEU A 3 -30.58 -43.49 22.33
CA LEU A 3 -29.40 -42.78 22.85
C LEU A 3 -28.34 -42.56 21.75
N THR A 4 -28.53 -43.15 20.57
CA THR A 4 -27.55 -43.07 19.45
C THR A 4 -27.77 -41.88 18.54
N LYS A 5 -29.02 -41.36 18.41
CA LYS A 5 -29.28 -40.16 17.57
C LYS A 5 -28.77 -38.85 18.17
N ASN A 6 -28.67 -38.78 19.52
CA ASN A 6 -28.21 -37.58 20.20
C ASN A 6 -26.67 -37.43 20.20
N LYS A 7 -25.92 -38.53 19.99
CA LYS A 7 -24.45 -38.45 19.85
C LYS A 7 -23.99 -38.02 18.46
N MET A 8 -24.69 -38.44 17.39
CA MET A 8 -24.36 -38.02 16.03
C MET A 8 -24.65 -36.53 15.80
N GLY A 9 -25.74 -35.98 16.33
CA GLY A 9 -26.06 -34.56 16.19
C GLY A 9 -25.09 -33.63 16.90
N ARG A 10 -24.50 -34.04 18.05
CA ARG A 10 -23.46 -33.30 18.74
C ARG A 10 -22.13 -33.37 18.00
N GLN A 11 -21.76 -34.51 17.45
CA GLN A 11 -20.53 -34.68 16.69
C GLN A 11 -20.51 -33.88 15.37
N TYR A 12 -21.67 -33.72 14.69
CA TYR A 12 -21.80 -32.87 13.50
C TYR A 12 -21.74 -31.37 13.84
N ASN A 13 -22.35 -30.95 14.96
CA ASN A 13 -22.25 -29.55 15.41
C ASN A 13 -20.81 -29.20 15.86
N ASP A 14 -20.12 -30.09 16.57
CA ASP A 14 -18.75 -29.88 17.02
C ASP A 14 -17.73 -29.87 15.85
N MET A 15 -17.99 -30.63 14.77
CA MET A 15 -17.21 -30.57 13.54
C MET A 15 -17.44 -29.28 12.75
N ALA A 16 -18.69 -28.82 12.64
CA ALA A 16 -19.02 -27.56 11.96
C ALA A 16 -18.44 -26.33 12.68
N VAL A 17 -18.50 -26.31 14.02
CA VAL A 17 -17.89 -25.23 14.82
C VAL A 17 -16.37 -25.25 14.73
N ASN A 18 -15.71 -26.42 14.67
CA ASN A 18 -14.28 -26.53 14.48
C ASN A 18 -13.84 -26.16 13.06
N GLU A 19 -14.65 -26.42 12.04
CA GLU A 19 -14.36 -25.98 10.66
C GLU A 19 -14.51 -24.46 10.52
N GLU A 20 -15.56 -23.86 11.14
CA GLU A 20 -15.72 -22.41 11.18
C GLU A 20 -14.59 -21.71 11.95
N GLU A 21 -14.18 -22.24 13.12
CA GLU A 21 -13.00 -21.71 13.85
C GLU A 21 -11.69 -21.91 13.09
N THR A 22 -11.53 -23.00 12.36
CA THR A 22 -10.32 -23.26 11.56
C THR A 22 -10.26 -22.37 10.32
N VAL A 23 -11.40 -22.09 9.69
CA VAL A 23 -11.53 -21.11 8.59
C VAL A 23 -11.33 -19.68 9.13
N LEU A 24 -11.91 -19.36 10.30
CA LEU A 24 -11.72 -18.07 10.98
C LEU A 24 -10.24 -17.83 11.37
N ASN A 25 -9.55 -18.86 11.86
CA ASN A 25 -8.14 -18.77 12.23
C ASN A 25 -7.18 -18.77 11.01
N LYS A 26 -7.55 -19.42 9.90
CA LYS A 26 -6.84 -19.27 8.62
C LYS A 26 -7.05 -17.89 8.00
N CYS A 27 -8.22 -17.28 8.17
CA CYS A 27 -8.46 -15.88 7.79
C CYS A 27 -7.70 -14.87 8.66
N LYS A 28 -7.38 -15.23 9.93
CA LYS A 28 -6.59 -14.35 10.82
C LYS A 28 -5.12 -14.22 10.43
N SER A 29 -4.57 -15.14 9.63
CA SER A 29 -3.13 -15.19 9.32
C SER A 29 -2.75 -14.65 7.93
N SER A 30 -3.69 -14.20 7.09
CA SER A 30 -3.37 -13.88 5.71
C SER A 30 -3.90 -12.54 5.17
N VAL A 31 -4.60 -11.72 5.96
CA VAL A 31 -5.32 -10.56 5.40
C VAL A 31 -4.85 -9.20 5.92
N TYR A 32 -4.24 -9.12 7.10
CA TYR A 32 -3.82 -7.82 7.65
C TYR A 32 -2.39 -7.90 8.20
N GLU A 33 -1.46 -7.18 7.60
CA GLU A 33 -0.19 -6.84 8.26
C GLU A 33 -0.48 -5.68 9.23
N SER A 34 -0.82 -5.99 10.49
CA SER A 34 -0.73 -5.02 11.56
C SER A 34 0.72 -5.02 12.06
N THR A 35 1.50 -4.05 11.64
CA THR A 35 2.86 -3.87 12.11
C THR A 35 2.88 -2.91 13.28
N ASN A 36 3.33 -3.40 14.44
CA ASN A 36 3.71 -2.54 15.56
C ASN A 36 4.90 -1.68 15.11
N ILE A 37 4.73 -0.37 15.17
CA ILE A 37 5.73 0.71 14.99
C ILE A 37 6.89 0.30 14.07
N ILE A 38 6.77 0.67 12.82
CA ILE A 38 7.86 0.51 11.82
C ILE A 38 8.80 1.70 12.03
N ASN A 39 10.08 1.43 12.25
CA ASN A 39 11.14 2.46 12.24
C ASN A 39 11.55 2.79 10.79
N ASP A 40 10.60 3.14 9.94
CA ASP A 40 10.91 3.68 8.62
C ASP A 40 11.08 5.21 8.79
N GLU A 41 12.31 5.67 8.73
CA GLU A 41 12.64 7.10 8.88
C GLU A 41 12.25 7.88 7.62
N VAL A 42 11.86 9.14 7.77
CA VAL A 42 11.55 10.05 6.64
C VAL A 42 12.72 10.17 5.66
N GLU A 43 13.94 9.91 6.13
CA GLU A 43 15.16 9.96 5.31
C GLU A 43 15.22 8.84 4.25
N ASP A 44 14.55 7.73 4.45
CA ASP A 44 14.45 6.62 3.47
C ASP A 44 13.47 6.93 2.32
N VAL A 45 12.63 7.96 2.46
CA VAL A 45 11.66 8.38 1.44
C VAL A 45 12.27 9.45 0.56
N ILE A 46 12.78 9.04 -0.60
CA ILE A 46 13.37 9.95 -1.59
C ILE A 46 12.30 10.40 -2.58
N LEU A 47 11.93 11.67 -2.49
CA LEU A 47 10.90 12.34 -3.31
C LEU A 47 11.47 13.65 -3.86
N ASP A 48 10.80 14.20 -4.86
CA ASP A 48 11.00 15.59 -5.26
C ASP A 48 10.56 16.55 -4.15
N ASP A 49 11.04 17.80 -4.22
CA ASP A 49 10.85 18.77 -3.14
C ASP A 49 9.36 19.13 -2.91
N GLU A 50 8.54 19.19 -3.97
CA GLU A 50 7.12 19.52 -3.88
C GLU A 50 6.34 18.39 -3.19
N THR A 51 6.49 17.18 -3.66
CA THR A 51 5.87 16.00 -3.07
C THR A 51 6.32 15.80 -1.63
N LYS A 52 7.61 16.03 -1.35
CA LYS A 52 8.16 15.94 0.01
C LYS A 52 7.51 16.96 0.95
N GLU A 53 7.27 18.19 0.50
CA GLU A 53 6.60 19.21 1.30
C GLU A 53 5.17 18.79 1.65
N ASP A 54 4.42 18.23 0.71
CA ASP A 54 3.04 17.75 0.96
C ASP A 54 3.01 16.58 1.96
N ILE A 55 3.97 15.65 1.86
CA ILE A 55 4.09 14.55 2.82
C ILE A 55 4.47 15.08 4.21
N LEU A 56 5.43 16.02 4.31
CA LEU A 56 5.79 16.63 5.58
C LEU A 56 4.64 17.40 6.22
N ARG A 57 3.81 18.10 5.44
CA ARG A 57 2.58 18.73 5.94
C ARG A 57 1.62 17.69 6.50
N THR A 58 1.46 16.57 5.81
CA THR A 58 0.62 15.45 6.27
C THR A 58 1.16 14.85 7.56
N ILE A 59 2.46 14.61 7.67
CA ILE A 59 3.10 14.11 8.90
C ILE A 59 2.90 15.10 10.08
N ASN A 60 3.12 16.40 9.84
CA ASN A 60 2.90 17.42 10.85
C ASN A 60 1.44 17.48 11.31
N PHE A 61 0.51 17.32 10.37
CA PHE A 61 -0.91 17.22 10.66
C PHE A 61 -1.21 16.02 11.56
N VAL A 62 -0.72 14.84 11.23
CA VAL A 62 -0.90 13.62 12.02
C VAL A 62 -0.32 13.77 13.42
N LYS A 63 0.89 14.32 13.55
CA LYS A 63 1.54 14.57 14.84
C LYS A 63 0.77 15.53 15.75
N LYS A 64 0.03 16.47 15.18
CA LYS A 64 -0.68 17.54 15.90
C LYS A 64 -2.20 17.40 15.88
N MET A 65 -2.72 16.21 15.60
CA MET A 65 -4.18 15.99 15.51
C MET A 65 -4.93 16.45 16.75
N ALA A 66 -4.37 16.23 17.95
CA ALA A 66 -4.98 16.65 19.20
C ALA A 66 -5.11 18.17 19.29
N ASP A 67 -4.04 18.89 18.91
CA ASP A 67 -4.01 20.37 18.93
C ASP A 67 -5.04 20.95 17.94
N TYR A 68 -5.15 20.37 16.75
CA TYR A 68 -6.15 20.79 15.76
C TYR A 68 -7.58 20.57 16.25
N LYS A 69 -7.86 19.44 16.91
CA LYS A 69 -9.17 19.17 17.52
C LYS A 69 -9.50 20.14 18.63
N GLU A 70 -8.53 20.51 19.49
CA GLU A 70 -8.70 21.46 20.59
C GLU A 70 -9.10 22.84 20.07
N ILE A 71 -8.53 23.28 18.94
CA ILE A 71 -8.89 24.56 18.28
C ILE A 71 -10.24 24.47 17.55
N GLY A 72 -10.78 23.26 17.34
CA GLY A 72 -12.04 23.03 16.62
C GLY A 72 -11.88 22.89 15.10
N CYS A 73 -10.67 22.59 14.61
CA CYS A 73 -10.46 22.28 13.20
C CYS A 73 -11.06 20.94 12.81
N THR A 74 -11.67 20.88 11.63
CA THR A 74 -12.07 19.60 11.01
C THR A 74 -10.83 18.91 10.46
N LEU A 75 -10.63 17.67 10.88
CA LEU A 75 -9.52 16.85 10.41
C LEU A 75 -9.84 16.21 9.06
N PRO A 76 -8.89 16.10 8.12
CA PRO A 76 -9.09 15.29 6.93
C PRO A 76 -9.34 13.83 7.31
N SER A 77 -10.37 13.26 6.72
CA SER A 77 -10.76 11.86 6.94
C SER A 77 -9.97 10.90 6.08
N GLY A 78 -9.45 11.37 4.93
CA GLY A 78 -8.73 10.53 3.99
C GLY A 78 -7.80 11.28 3.06
N ILE A 79 -6.78 10.57 2.63
CA ILE A 79 -5.73 11.02 1.70
C ILE A 79 -5.67 10.02 0.56
N LEU A 80 -5.56 10.50 -0.67
CA LEU A 80 -5.29 9.67 -1.84
C LEU A 80 -3.86 9.89 -2.32
N LEU A 81 -3.10 8.82 -2.40
CA LEU A 81 -1.80 8.80 -3.06
C LEU A 81 -2.01 8.30 -4.51
N GLU A 82 -1.84 9.19 -5.46
CA GLU A 82 -1.91 8.88 -6.89
C GLU A 82 -0.51 8.76 -7.46
N GLY A 83 -0.25 7.76 -8.28
CA GLY A 83 1.05 7.62 -8.96
C GLY A 83 1.25 6.25 -9.56
N GLU A 84 2.26 6.12 -10.40
CA GLU A 84 2.59 4.86 -11.06
C GLU A 84 2.98 3.75 -10.07
N PRO A 85 2.88 2.47 -10.46
CA PRO A 85 3.36 1.37 -9.64
C PRO A 85 4.86 1.53 -9.29
N GLY A 86 5.19 1.21 -8.04
CA GLY A 86 6.60 1.25 -7.58
C GLY A 86 7.16 2.64 -7.26
N THR A 87 6.30 3.67 -7.13
CA THR A 87 6.71 5.03 -6.71
C THR A 87 6.81 5.20 -5.19
N GLY A 88 6.53 4.15 -4.40
CA GLY A 88 6.73 4.18 -2.95
C GLY A 88 5.49 4.53 -2.12
N LYS A 89 4.27 4.52 -2.68
CA LYS A 89 3.02 4.87 -1.99
C LYS A 89 2.84 4.13 -0.65
N THR A 90 3.12 2.84 -0.62
CA THR A 90 3.05 2.03 0.61
C THR A 90 4.09 2.45 1.64
N LEU A 91 5.34 2.75 1.21
CA LEU A 91 6.41 3.22 2.07
C LEU A 91 6.04 4.59 2.68
N ILE A 92 5.57 5.52 1.87
CA ILE A 92 5.10 6.84 2.30
C ILE A 92 4.03 6.70 3.39
N SER A 93 3.04 5.82 3.18
CA SER A 93 1.95 5.61 4.15
C SER A 93 2.45 5.02 5.46
N LYS A 94 3.41 4.10 5.42
CA LYS A 94 4.09 3.56 6.60
C LYS A 94 4.87 4.64 7.35
N THR A 95 5.61 5.49 6.63
CA THR A 95 6.35 6.60 7.21
C THR A 95 5.42 7.60 7.88
N ILE A 96 4.29 7.95 7.28
CA ILE A 96 3.28 8.83 7.89
C ILE A 96 2.79 8.24 9.21
N ALA A 97 2.48 6.95 9.27
CA ALA A 97 2.03 6.28 10.47
C ALA A 97 3.12 6.23 11.56
N SER A 98 4.35 5.86 11.17
CA SER A 98 5.51 5.80 12.07
C SER A 98 5.80 7.15 12.71
N GLU A 99 5.92 8.19 11.89
CA GLU A 99 6.17 9.56 12.36
C GLU A 99 5.04 10.11 13.23
N GLY A 100 3.80 9.69 12.98
CA GLY A 100 2.63 10.00 13.80
C GLY A 100 2.51 9.17 15.08
N ASN A 101 3.38 8.18 15.28
CA ASN A 101 3.27 7.16 16.33
C ASN A 101 1.88 6.49 16.34
N MET A 102 1.35 6.17 15.16
CA MET A 102 0.04 5.57 14.94
C MET A 102 0.16 4.10 14.54
N HIS A 103 -0.86 3.31 14.88
CA HIS A 103 -0.98 1.95 14.33
C HIS A 103 -1.12 2.01 12.81
N PHE A 104 -0.49 1.06 12.12
CA PHE A 104 -0.58 0.93 10.67
C PHE A 104 -1.26 -0.37 10.30
N THR A 105 -2.34 -0.29 9.53
CA THR A 105 -3.04 -1.45 8.97
C THR A 105 -3.08 -1.30 7.46
N SER A 106 -2.59 -2.31 6.74
CA SER A 106 -2.57 -2.35 5.27
C SER A 106 -3.53 -3.41 4.75
N VAL A 107 -4.29 -3.05 3.74
CA VAL A 107 -5.22 -3.93 3.04
C VAL A 107 -5.15 -3.65 1.54
N VAL A 108 -5.44 -4.64 0.71
CA VAL A 108 -5.62 -4.45 -0.72
C VAL A 108 -7.11 -4.27 -1.01
N GLY A 109 -7.48 -3.33 -1.88
CA GLY A 109 -8.88 -3.04 -2.19
C GLY A 109 -9.67 -4.27 -2.62
N SER A 110 -9.06 -5.16 -3.40
CA SER A 110 -9.67 -6.43 -3.83
C SER A 110 -10.04 -7.37 -2.67
N ASP A 111 -9.33 -7.28 -1.52
CA ASP A 111 -9.61 -8.14 -0.37
C ASP A 111 -10.93 -7.83 0.32
N PHE A 112 -11.44 -6.62 0.13
CA PHE A 112 -12.76 -6.24 0.63
C PHE A 112 -13.90 -6.80 -0.22
N VAL A 113 -13.64 -7.09 -1.51
CA VAL A 113 -14.68 -7.56 -2.43
C VAL A 113 -14.76 -9.09 -2.39
N GLN A 114 -15.82 -9.64 -1.83
CA GLN A 114 -16.05 -11.07 -1.70
C GLN A 114 -17.20 -11.53 -2.60
N LYS A 115 -17.20 -12.82 -2.97
CA LYS A 115 -18.26 -13.43 -3.79
C LYS A 115 -19.58 -13.62 -3.04
N TYR A 116 -19.58 -13.56 -1.70
CA TYR A 116 -20.77 -13.82 -0.87
C TYR A 116 -21.42 -12.52 -0.41
N VAL A 117 -22.75 -12.44 -0.60
CA VAL A 117 -23.57 -11.26 -0.31
C VAL A 117 -23.45 -10.86 1.17
N GLY A 118 -23.07 -9.60 1.41
CA GLY A 118 -22.98 -8.99 2.75
C GLY A 118 -21.68 -9.24 3.51
N GLU A 119 -20.75 -10.03 3.02
CA GLU A 119 -19.45 -10.23 3.70
C GLU A 119 -18.49 -9.05 3.47
N SER A 120 -18.54 -8.43 2.29
CA SER A 120 -17.72 -7.27 1.95
C SER A 120 -17.90 -6.12 2.93
N ALA A 121 -19.13 -5.74 3.21
CA ALA A 121 -19.44 -4.66 4.16
C ALA A 121 -19.03 -5.01 5.61
N LYS A 122 -19.16 -6.26 6.03
CA LYS A 122 -18.72 -6.73 7.36
C LYS A 122 -17.19 -6.64 7.50
N ARG A 123 -16.44 -6.95 6.44
CA ARG A 123 -14.99 -6.85 6.42
C ARG A 123 -14.52 -5.41 6.59
N VAL A 124 -15.10 -4.48 5.83
CA VAL A 124 -14.80 -3.06 5.99
C VAL A 124 -15.05 -2.63 7.43
N GLN A 125 -16.24 -2.95 7.99
CA GLN A 125 -16.57 -2.60 9.37
C GLN A 125 -15.55 -3.16 10.36
N LYS A 126 -15.18 -4.43 10.21
CA LYS A 126 -14.24 -5.11 11.11
C LYS A 126 -12.87 -4.41 11.19
N VAL A 127 -12.31 -3.99 10.03
CA VAL A 127 -11.03 -3.28 10.00
C VAL A 127 -11.11 -1.95 10.75
N PHE A 128 -12.19 -1.20 10.56
CA PHE A 128 -12.38 0.05 11.29
C PHE A 128 -12.61 -0.17 12.78
N ASP A 129 -13.33 -1.22 13.17
CA ASP A 129 -13.55 -1.54 14.58
C ASP A 129 -12.24 -1.97 15.26
N GLU A 130 -11.40 -2.78 14.59
CA GLU A 130 -10.06 -3.14 15.10
C GLU A 130 -9.16 -1.92 15.31
N LEU A 131 -9.17 -0.94 14.39
CA LEU A 131 -8.42 0.30 14.57
C LEU A 131 -8.99 1.18 15.69
N LYS A 132 -10.32 1.22 15.86
CA LYS A 132 -10.96 1.92 16.99
C LYS A 132 -10.56 1.32 18.33
N ASP A 133 -10.54 0.00 18.43
CA ASP A 133 -10.14 -0.72 19.64
C ASP A 133 -8.66 -0.47 20.00
N GLN A 134 -7.83 -0.15 19.01
CA GLN A 134 -6.41 0.25 19.19
C GLN A 134 -6.24 1.75 19.51
N GLY A 135 -7.32 2.52 19.56
CA GLY A 135 -7.27 3.97 19.83
C GLY A 135 -7.06 4.84 18.59
N GLY A 136 -7.19 4.27 17.41
CA GLY A 136 -6.98 4.92 16.13
C GLY A 136 -5.79 4.38 15.37
N GLY A 137 -5.52 4.92 14.18
CA GLY A 137 -4.41 4.47 13.33
C GLY A 137 -4.52 4.94 11.90
N VAL A 138 -3.56 4.52 11.08
CA VAL A 138 -3.58 4.70 9.64
C VAL A 138 -4.10 3.41 8.99
N LEU A 139 -5.19 3.53 8.24
CA LEU A 139 -5.67 2.49 7.33
C LEU A 139 -5.17 2.77 5.92
N PHE A 140 -4.21 1.99 5.47
CA PHE A 140 -3.74 2.04 4.09
C PHE A 140 -4.53 1.05 3.23
N ILE A 141 -5.11 1.54 2.14
CA ILE A 141 -5.86 0.73 1.17
C ILE A 141 -5.12 0.83 -0.17
N ASP A 142 -4.39 -0.23 -0.51
CA ASP A 142 -3.75 -0.32 -1.82
C ASP A 142 -4.78 -0.69 -2.90
N GLU A 143 -4.58 -0.22 -4.12
CA GLU A 143 -5.52 -0.44 -5.23
C GLU A 143 -6.98 -0.10 -4.82
N ILE A 144 -7.20 1.07 -4.22
CA ILE A 144 -8.53 1.48 -3.75
C ILE A 144 -9.58 1.53 -4.88
N ASP A 145 -9.15 1.67 -6.13
CA ASP A 145 -9.98 1.58 -7.33
C ASP A 145 -10.64 0.21 -7.50
N ALA A 146 -10.10 -0.85 -6.89
CA ALA A 146 -10.75 -2.16 -6.85
C ALA A 146 -12.10 -2.12 -6.10
N ILE A 147 -12.28 -1.21 -5.11
CA ILE A 147 -13.54 -1.01 -4.38
C ILE A 147 -14.35 0.12 -5.00
N GLY A 148 -13.66 1.20 -5.39
CA GLY A 148 -14.25 2.46 -5.81
C GLY A 148 -14.32 2.65 -7.32
N GLY A 149 -14.02 1.65 -8.13
CA GLY A 149 -14.01 1.74 -9.58
C GLY A 149 -15.41 1.82 -10.18
N ASN A 150 -15.59 2.71 -11.17
CA ASN A 150 -16.85 2.92 -11.88
C ASN A 150 -17.04 1.81 -12.94
N ARG A 151 -17.56 0.64 -12.56
CA ARG A 151 -17.78 -0.50 -13.48
C ARG A 151 -19.22 -0.52 -13.99
N ASN A 152 -19.36 -0.47 -15.33
CA ASN A 152 -20.65 -0.42 -16.03
C ASN A 152 -21.35 -1.79 -16.23
N SER A 153 -20.94 -2.87 -15.56
CA SER A 153 -21.52 -4.20 -15.72
C SER A 153 -22.60 -4.52 -14.66
N HIS A 154 -23.72 -5.11 -15.10
CA HIS A 154 -24.98 -5.13 -14.35
C HIS A 154 -25.10 -6.13 -13.18
N ASP A 155 -24.30 -7.18 -13.08
CA ASP A 155 -24.49 -8.25 -12.10
C ASP A 155 -23.51 -8.24 -10.90
N ASP A 156 -22.30 -7.70 -11.04
CA ASP A 156 -21.32 -7.57 -9.93
C ASP A 156 -21.55 -6.31 -9.08
N ASN A 157 -22.52 -5.47 -9.46
CA ASN A 157 -22.69 -4.11 -8.94
C ASN A 157 -23.20 -4.02 -7.49
N LYS A 158 -23.89 -5.03 -6.95
CA LYS A 158 -24.53 -4.91 -5.62
C LYS A 158 -23.52 -5.02 -4.48
N GLU A 159 -22.58 -5.97 -4.57
CA GLU A 159 -21.54 -6.17 -3.55
C GLU A 159 -20.52 -5.03 -3.54
N TYR A 160 -20.08 -4.57 -4.71
CA TYR A 160 -19.22 -3.40 -4.83
C TYR A 160 -19.86 -2.16 -4.23
N ARG A 161 -21.13 -1.90 -4.56
CA ARG A 161 -21.89 -0.76 -3.99
C ARG A 161 -22.07 -0.88 -2.49
N ALA A 162 -22.35 -2.08 -1.98
CA ALA A 162 -22.47 -2.33 -0.53
C ALA A 162 -21.13 -2.09 0.18
N CYS A 163 -20.02 -2.59 -0.39
CA CYS A 163 -18.67 -2.38 0.10
C CYS A 163 -18.31 -0.89 0.09
N LEU A 164 -18.48 -0.21 -1.05
CA LEU A 164 -18.21 1.21 -1.20
C LEU A 164 -19.03 2.05 -0.22
N ASN A 165 -20.34 1.83 -0.16
CA ASN A 165 -21.21 2.57 0.76
C ASN A 165 -20.80 2.36 2.22
N LYS A 166 -20.38 1.15 2.58
CA LYS A 166 -19.88 0.88 3.92
C LYS A 166 -18.57 1.59 4.21
N LEU A 167 -17.62 1.57 3.26
CA LEU A 167 -16.36 2.31 3.35
C LEU A 167 -16.62 3.81 3.55
N LEU A 168 -17.49 4.40 2.71
CA LEU A 168 -17.86 5.81 2.80
C LEU A 168 -18.48 6.17 4.15
N ALA A 169 -19.33 5.30 4.71
CA ALA A 169 -19.92 5.50 6.03
C ALA A 169 -18.85 5.44 7.14
N CYS A 170 -17.94 4.46 7.09
CA CYS A 170 -16.87 4.34 8.07
C CYS A 170 -15.88 5.51 7.97
N MET A 171 -15.59 6.02 6.77
CA MET A 171 -14.71 7.18 6.58
C MET A 171 -15.30 8.44 7.19
N SER A 172 -16.62 8.64 7.13
CA SER A 172 -17.27 9.81 7.74
C SER A 172 -17.05 9.89 9.26
N ASP A 173 -16.90 8.74 9.92
CA ASP A 173 -16.67 8.65 11.37
C ASP A 173 -15.17 8.49 11.72
N ALA A 174 -14.29 8.36 10.72
CA ALA A 174 -12.88 8.02 10.91
C ALA A 174 -12.14 9.08 11.74
N ALA A 175 -12.31 10.35 11.38
CA ALA A 175 -11.63 11.47 12.05
C ALA A 175 -11.95 11.59 13.55
N GLU A 176 -13.20 11.27 13.95
CA GLU A 176 -13.61 11.27 15.35
C GLU A 176 -12.89 10.17 16.15
N ASN A 177 -12.58 9.05 15.50
CA ASN A 177 -11.92 7.88 16.09
C ASN A 177 -10.39 7.89 15.90
N ASN A 178 -9.77 9.00 15.52
CA ASN A 178 -8.35 9.14 15.23
C ASN A 178 -7.86 8.18 14.13
N ILE A 179 -8.72 7.85 13.18
CA ILE A 179 -8.38 7.00 12.03
C ILE A 179 -8.17 7.90 10.82
N ILE A 180 -7.06 7.70 10.11
CA ILE A 180 -6.76 8.33 8.83
C ILE A 180 -6.76 7.24 7.77
N VAL A 181 -7.57 7.43 6.73
CA VAL A 181 -7.59 6.50 5.60
C VAL A 181 -6.65 7.03 4.52
N ILE A 182 -5.67 6.22 4.11
CA ILE A 182 -4.78 6.53 2.99
C ILE A 182 -5.08 5.54 1.87
N GLY A 183 -5.71 6.00 0.81
CA GLY A 183 -5.93 5.22 -0.40
C GLY A 183 -4.76 5.36 -1.38
N ALA A 184 -4.39 4.29 -2.07
CA ALA A 184 -3.43 4.34 -3.16
C ALA A 184 -4.07 3.85 -4.46
N THR A 185 -3.79 4.55 -5.56
CA THR A 185 -4.22 4.15 -6.91
C THR A 185 -3.23 4.63 -7.97
N ASN A 186 -3.25 4.00 -9.12
CA ASN A 186 -2.58 4.47 -10.34
C ASN A 186 -3.57 5.02 -11.39
N VAL A 187 -4.88 4.96 -11.12
CA VAL A 187 -5.96 5.27 -12.07
C VAL A 187 -7.07 6.09 -11.41
N LYS A 188 -6.73 7.26 -10.88
CA LYS A 188 -7.65 8.16 -10.17
C LYS A 188 -8.95 8.43 -10.92
N ASP A 189 -8.89 8.60 -12.25
CA ASP A 189 -10.04 8.89 -13.08
C ASP A 189 -11.09 7.76 -13.10
N GLN A 190 -10.74 6.58 -12.64
CA GLN A 190 -11.65 5.44 -12.51
C GLN A 190 -12.34 5.37 -11.15
N LEU A 191 -11.95 6.20 -10.18
CA LEU A 191 -12.57 6.23 -8.86
C LEU A 191 -13.99 6.80 -8.90
N ASP A 192 -14.86 6.25 -8.07
CA ASP A 192 -16.21 6.80 -7.87
C ASP A 192 -16.08 8.22 -7.26
N PRO A 193 -16.70 9.23 -7.88
CA PRO A 193 -16.67 10.60 -7.37
C PRO A 193 -17.14 10.74 -5.91
N ALA A 194 -17.90 9.76 -5.40
CA ALA A 194 -18.32 9.76 -4.01
C ALA A 194 -17.16 9.55 -3.02
N LEU A 195 -16.06 8.92 -3.42
CA LEU A 195 -14.85 8.80 -2.60
C LEU A 195 -14.11 10.12 -2.47
N ILE A 196 -14.05 10.89 -3.57
CA ILE A 196 -13.29 12.14 -3.67
C ILE A 196 -14.23 13.32 -3.35
N ARG A 197 -14.71 13.38 -2.10
CA ARG A 197 -15.56 14.47 -1.61
C ARG A 197 -15.09 14.89 -0.23
N GLU A 198 -15.37 16.17 0.11
CA GLU A 198 -15.13 16.71 1.46
C GLU A 198 -15.72 15.80 2.54
N GLY A 199 -14.95 15.57 3.61
CA GLY A 199 -15.28 14.64 4.69
C GLY A 199 -15.01 13.16 4.36
N ARG A 200 -14.28 12.86 3.28
CA ARG A 200 -13.84 11.52 2.89
C ARG A 200 -12.39 11.56 2.44
N ILE A 201 -12.11 11.58 1.14
CA ILE A 201 -10.77 11.86 0.61
C ILE A 201 -10.69 13.35 0.33
N ASP A 202 -10.12 14.08 1.28
CA ASP A 202 -10.04 15.54 1.24
C ASP A 202 -8.75 16.02 0.58
N GLN A 203 -7.72 15.19 0.59
CA GLN A 203 -6.40 15.52 0.07
C GLN A 203 -5.98 14.49 -0.97
N ILE A 204 -5.46 14.98 -2.09
CA ILE A 204 -4.88 14.15 -3.14
C ILE A 204 -3.42 14.57 -3.30
N ILE A 205 -2.51 13.61 -3.17
CA ILE A 205 -1.07 13.81 -3.34
C ILE A 205 -0.63 12.98 -4.53
N ASN A 206 -0.11 13.65 -5.54
CA ASN A 206 0.47 12.99 -6.69
C ASN A 206 1.91 12.59 -6.38
N ILE A 207 2.24 11.31 -6.58
CA ILE A 207 3.59 10.77 -6.40
C ILE A 207 4.17 10.49 -7.79
N PRO A 208 4.96 11.40 -8.34
CA PRO A 208 5.52 11.24 -9.67
C PRO A 208 6.62 10.17 -9.69
N LEU A 209 7.02 9.79 -10.89
CA LEU A 209 8.27 9.04 -11.04
C LEU A 209 9.45 9.92 -10.57
N PRO A 210 10.51 9.30 -10.01
CA PRO A 210 11.63 10.04 -9.45
C PRO A 210 12.33 10.85 -10.58
N ASP A 211 12.61 12.10 -10.30
CA ASP A 211 13.41 12.97 -11.13
C ASP A 211 14.90 12.52 -11.15
N PHE A 212 15.75 13.21 -11.89
CA PHE A 212 17.15 12.82 -12.01
C PHE A 212 17.87 12.78 -10.66
N GLU A 213 17.72 13.82 -9.84
CA GLU A 213 18.38 13.93 -8.54
C GLU A 213 17.85 12.85 -7.55
N SER A 214 16.56 12.60 -7.57
CA SER A 214 15.95 11.53 -6.78
C SER A 214 16.45 10.15 -7.21
N ARG A 215 16.61 9.90 -8.52
CA ARG A 215 17.19 8.64 -9.00
C ARG A 215 18.65 8.45 -8.57
N VAL A 216 19.45 9.51 -8.58
CA VAL A 216 20.83 9.46 -8.06
C VAL A 216 20.80 9.03 -6.59
N LYS A 217 20.01 9.70 -5.75
CA LYS A 217 19.88 9.39 -4.33
C LYS A 217 19.34 7.96 -4.10
N LEU A 218 18.41 7.48 -4.92
CA LEU A 218 17.89 6.11 -4.86
C LEU A 218 18.99 5.09 -5.15
N PHE A 219 19.83 5.31 -6.17
CA PHE A 219 20.98 4.43 -6.39
C PHE A 219 21.98 4.48 -5.24
N GLU A 220 22.29 5.64 -4.70
CA GLU A 220 23.15 5.79 -3.51
C GLU A 220 22.59 5.00 -2.33
N LEU A 221 21.30 5.14 -2.05
CA LEU A 221 20.61 4.44 -0.97
C LEU A 221 20.67 2.91 -1.15
N TYR A 222 20.28 2.39 -2.31
CA TYR A 222 20.17 0.95 -2.52
C TYR A 222 21.52 0.26 -2.72
N VAL A 223 22.47 0.90 -3.39
CA VAL A 223 23.83 0.40 -3.51
C VAL A 223 24.54 0.45 -2.16
N GLY A 224 24.32 1.52 -1.36
CA GLY A 224 24.87 1.63 -0.01
C GLY A 224 24.44 0.52 0.96
N LYS A 225 23.30 -0.16 0.70
CA LYS A 225 22.85 -1.35 1.44
C LYS A 225 23.62 -2.63 1.04
N LEU A 226 24.41 -2.59 -0.03
CA LEU A 226 25.22 -3.70 -0.54
C LEU A 226 26.71 -3.50 -0.21
N LYS A 227 27.49 -4.58 -0.25
CA LYS A 227 28.94 -4.44 -0.33
C LYS A 227 29.33 -4.02 -1.74
N HIS A 228 29.89 -2.84 -1.89
CA HIS A 228 30.21 -2.25 -3.20
C HIS A 228 31.60 -1.63 -3.24
N GLU A 229 32.12 -1.38 -4.43
CA GLU A 229 33.35 -0.59 -4.66
C GLU A 229 33.03 0.91 -4.49
N GLU A 230 34.05 1.71 -4.13
CA GLU A 230 33.88 3.14 -3.87
C GLU A 230 33.59 3.96 -5.16
N ASN A 231 34.03 3.47 -6.32
CA ASN A 231 33.99 4.21 -7.58
C ASN A 231 32.76 3.84 -8.42
N ILE A 232 31.56 4.17 -7.93
CA ILE A 232 30.30 3.96 -8.66
C ILE A 232 29.79 5.31 -9.18
N ASP A 233 29.51 5.37 -10.47
CA ASP A 233 28.92 6.56 -11.12
C ASP A 233 27.39 6.47 -11.06
N TYR A 234 26.82 6.98 -9.98
CA TYR A 234 25.37 7.01 -9.75
C TYR A 234 24.64 7.91 -10.76
N LYS A 235 25.32 8.97 -11.29
CA LYS A 235 24.72 9.85 -12.29
C LYS A 235 24.50 9.13 -13.60
N LEU A 236 25.49 8.36 -14.04
CA LEU A 236 25.38 7.53 -15.24
C LEU A 236 24.26 6.50 -15.13
N LEU A 237 24.08 5.88 -13.94
CA LEU A 237 22.99 4.94 -13.68
C LEU A 237 21.63 5.65 -13.70
N ALA A 238 21.55 6.83 -13.10
CA ALA A 238 20.34 7.66 -13.10
C ALA A 238 19.93 8.13 -14.50
N GLU A 239 20.90 8.51 -15.36
CA GLU A 239 20.63 8.82 -16.76
C GLU A 239 20.06 7.63 -17.52
N LYS A 240 20.66 6.44 -17.39
CA LYS A 240 20.18 5.22 -18.04
C LYS A 240 18.78 4.80 -17.60
N SER A 241 18.39 5.13 -16.38
CA SER A 241 17.10 4.75 -15.78
C SER A 241 16.05 5.88 -15.86
N GLU A 242 16.16 6.79 -16.82
CA GLU A 242 15.14 7.82 -17.03
C GLU A 242 13.75 7.22 -17.20
N GLY A 243 12.75 7.83 -16.54
CA GLY A 243 11.36 7.37 -16.57
C GLY A 243 11.09 6.05 -15.81
N LYS A 244 12.03 5.60 -14.96
CA LYS A 244 11.87 4.39 -14.17
C LYS A 244 11.53 4.71 -12.72
N SER A 245 10.70 3.81 -12.12
CA SER A 245 10.27 3.94 -10.72
C SER A 245 11.36 3.59 -9.71
N GLY A 246 11.16 3.97 -8.44
CA GLY A 246 12.05 3.59 -7.34
C GLY A 246 12.16 2.08 -7.16
N ALA A 247 11.06 1.34 -7.37
CA ALA A 247 11.08 -0.12 -7.31
C ALA A 247 11.95 -0.74 -8.41
N PHE A 248 11.97 -0.17 -9.62
CA PHE A 248 12.88 -0.60 -10.68
C PHE A 248 14.34 -0.43 -10.25
N ILE A 249 14.71 0.73 -9.69
CA ILE A 249 16.07 1.01 -9.23
C ILE A 249 16.48 0.03 -8.11
N ALA A 250 15.62 -0.20 -7.13
CA ALA A 250 15.84 -1.19 -6.08
C ALA A 250 16.08 -2.60 -6.64
N SER A 251 15.28 -3.00 -7.62
CA SER A 251 15.40 -4.29 -8.31
C SER A 251 16.72 -4.39 -9.07
N VAL A 252 17.14 -3.35 -9.80
CA VAL A 252 18.44 -3.29 -10.48
C VAL A 252 19.58 -3.52 -9.49
N CYS A 253 19.60 -2.81 -8.36
CA CYS A 253 20.66 -2.93 -7.37
C CYS A 253 20.69 -4.36 -6.78
N ASN A 254 19.54 -4.93 -6.44
CA ASN A 254 19.46 -6.29 -5.91
C ASN A 254 19.95 -7.34 -6.93
N HIS A 255 19.52 -7.24 -8.19
CA HIS A 255 19.97 -8.16 -9.25
C HIS A 255 21.46 -7.99 -9.59
N ALA A 256 22.01 -6.77 -9.49
CA ALA A 256 23.45 -6.55 -9.64
C ALA A 256 24.24 -7.23 -8.54
N GLY A 257 23.72 -7.23 -7.30
CA GLY A 257 24.30 -8.01 -6.18
C GLY A 257 24.30 -9.50 -6.46
N MET A 258 23.20 -10.06 -6.93
CA MET A 258 23.09 -11.47 -7.32
C MET A 258 24.06 -11.82 -8.45
N TYR A 259 24.11 -10.98 -9.49
CA TYR A 259 25.00 -11.17 -10.64
C TYR A 259 26.47 -11.14 -10.23
N ALA A 260 26.87 -10.25 -9.32
CA ALA A 260 28.23 -10.19 -8.79
C ALA A 260 28.63 -11.52 -8.10
N VAL A 261 27.73 -12.05 -7.26
CA VAL A 261 27.95 -13.33 -6.56
C VAL A 261 28.07 -14.49 -7.56
N ASP A 262 27.18 -14.57 -8.55
CA ASP A 262 27.19 -15.59 -9.60
C ASP A 262 28.50 -15.58 -10.41
N LYS A 263 29.11 -14.41 -10.55
CA LYS A 263 30.43 -14.24 -11.20
C LYS A 263 31.63 -14.46 -10.27
N GLY A 264 31.38 -14.77 -8.99
CA GLY A 264 32.43 -15.03 -8.00
C GLY A 264 33.01 -13.77 -7.33
N PHE A 265 32.38 -12.62 -7.50
CA PHE A 265 32.76 -11.37 -6.83
C PHE A 265 32.15 -11.30 -5.42
N LYS A 266 32.84 -10.60 -4.50
CA LYS A 266 32.41 -10.39 -3.13
C LYS A 266 31.73 -9.03 -2.88
N GLN A 267 31.75 -8.18 -3.87
CA GLN A 267 31.20 -6.83 -3.84
C GLN A 267 30.71 -6.42 -5.24
N VAL A 268 29.74 -5.52 -5.26
CA VAL A 268 29.20 -4.95 -6.51
C VAL A 268 30.12 -3.87 -7.03
N ASN A 269 30.30 -3.80 -8.34
CA ASN A 269 31.03 -2.74 -9.01
C ASN A 269 30.20 -2.12 -10.13
N GLN A 270 30.74 -1.09 -10.79
CA GLN A 270 30.06 -0.37 -11.88
C GLN A 270 29.61 -1.29 -13.02
N GLU A 271 30.47 -2.25 -13.41
CA GLU A 271 30.16 -3.16 -14.52
C GLU A 271 28.93 -4.05 -14.22
N HIS A 272 28.79 -4.53 -12.98
CA HIS A 272 27.64 -5.33 -12.56
C HIS A 272 26.34 -4.53 -12.64
N LEU A 273 26.36 -3.27 -12.18
CA LEU A 273 25.22 -2.36 -12.24
C LEU A 273 24.85 -2.02 -13.68
N ASP A 274 25.83 -1.66 -14.49
CA ASP A 274 25.65 -1.34 -15.92
C ASP A 274 25.06 -2.52 -16.70
N HIS A 275 25.59 -3.73 -16.46
CA HIS A 275 25.07 -4.94 -17.09
C HIS A 275 23.59 -5.14 -16.73
N THR A 276 23.26 -5.01 -15.45
CA THR A 276 21.91 -5.27 -14.95
C THR A 276 20.91 -4.23 -15.41
N VAL A 277 21.25 -2.92 -15.35
CA VAL A 277 20.39 -1.86 -15.87
C VAL A 277 20.09 -2.10 -17.34
N ASN A 278 21.13 -2.34 -18.16
CA ASN A 278 20.95 -2.54 -19.60
C ASN A 278 20.11 -3.80 -19.92
N LYS A 279 20.25 -4.88 -19.14
CA LYS A 279 19.46 -6.09 -19.29
C LYS A 279 17.98 -5.82 -18.97
N MET A 280 17.70 -5.27 -17.81
CA MET A 280 16.32 -5.01 -17.37
C MET A 280 15.59 -4.01 -18.27
N LEU A 281 16.29 -3.00 -18.82
CA LEU A 281 15.71 -2.07 -19.79
C LEU A 281 15.38 -2.72 -21.15
N ARG A 282 16.08 -3.79 -21.53
CA ARG A 282 15.74 -4.58 -22.74
C ARG A 282 14.52 -5.45 -22.49
N ASP A 283 14.51 -6.14 -21.36
CA ASP A 283 13.40 -7.02 -20.98
C ASP A 283 12.08 -6.22 -20.90
N ASP A 284 12.06 -5.03 -20.29
CA ASP A 284 10.92 -4.10 -20.28
C ASP A 284 10.43 -3.69 -21.69
N LYS A 285 11.35 -3.51 -22.64
CA LYS A 285 10.99 -3.13 -24.03
C LYS A 285 10.37 -4.31 -24.80
N ASP A 286 10.80 -5.51 -24.52
CA ASP A 286 10.31 -6.71 -25.19
C ASP A 286 8.93 -7.12 -24.63
N ASP A 287 8.70 -6.97 -23.32
CA ASP A 287 7.39 -7.20 -22.71
C ASP A 287 6.34 -6.20 -23.23
N ASN A 288 6.68 -4.92 -23.38
CA ASN A 288 5.79 -3.91 -23.95
C ASN A 288 5.47 -4.14 -25.44
N LYS A 289 6.34 -4.83 -26.20
CA LYS A 289 6.03 -5.23 -27.60
C LYS A 289 5.08 -6.39 -27.67
N THR A 290 5.10 -7.29 -26.70
CA THR A 290 4.25 -8.49 -26.67
C THR A 290 2.80 -8.15 -26.28
N ILE A 291 2.57 -7.09 -25.54
CA ILE A 291 1.22 -6.62 -25.10
C ILE A 291 0.54 -5.78 -26.20
N GLY A 292 1.27 -5.31 -27.21
CA GLY A 292 0.75 -4.46 -28.30
C GLY A 292 0.10 -5.20 -29.47
N PHE A 293 -0.10 -6.51 -29.40
CA PHE A 293 -0.74 -7.33 -30.45
C PHE A 293 -1.88 -8.16 -29.87
N VAL A 294 -2.99 -7.50 -29.49
CA VAL A 294 -4.32 -8.15 -29.44
C VAL A 294 -5.35 -7.16 -29.94
#